data_92a7621a8a2a28057922761976e19b23
#
_entry.id   92a7621a8a2a28057922761976e19b23
#
_cell.length_a   1.000
_cell.length_b   1.000
_cell.length_c   1.000
_cell.angle_alpha   90.00
_cell.angle_beta   90.00
_cell.angle_gamma   90.00
#
_symmetry.space_group_name_H-M   'P 1'
#
loop_
_entity.id
_entity.type
_entity.pdbx_description
1 polymer ?
#
loop_
_entity_poly.entity_id
_entity_poly.type
_entity_poly.pdbx_seq_one_letter_code
_entity_poly.pdbx_strand_id
1 'polypeptide(L)'
;MEYKENEIKQGIKLHTINNNKFKTNLIAVFLTTELNRENVTKNALISSVLRRGSKNMPSQEEISKQMESMYGADFDCGLDKTGDNQVLKFYIEVINDNFLPQKGEDMLKTAIQKLLEIVFNPYIEKDSFKQQYIEQEKNNIKQKIEGKIDNKAKYALDRCIEEMYPESPFGLYKFGYIEDLEGVNGKDLYFYYKELINSCKIDIFVSGNIKEETGKIVEENENIQKLQGRNPKYKIPTIEKKENQKKENVVTESMEVTQGKLVLGLDVDIDKEERRYDTLIYNSILGGTATSKMFQNVREKAHLAYVASSSYLRYKNNIFVNCGIEIANYEKALELIKEQIEDMKKGEFTQEDIENAKKGIIATIKTIDDEQDTEINYYFGQELTQSKISLEEYKNKIDSVGKEDIIAIANKVRVNTVYFLKD
;
A
#
# COMPACT_ATOMS: atom_id res chain seq x y z
N MET A 1 10.67 -12.23 -17.73
CA MET A 1 10.92 -11.46 -16.47
C MET A 1 11.90 -12.25 -15.62
N GLU A 2 12.97 -11.63 -15.13
CA GLU A 2 13.97 -12.23 -14.23
C GLU A 2 14.12 -11.31 -13.02
N TYR A 3 13.84 -11.84 -11.82
CA TYR A 3 14.00 -11.12 -10.56
C TYR A 3 15.24 -11.59 -9.82
N LYS A 4 16.04 -10.64 -9.31
CA LYS A 4 17.20 -10.92 -8.44
C LYS A 4 17.19 -9.96 -7.25
N GLU A 5 17.62 -10.45 -6.10
CA GLU A 5 17.85 -9.64 -4.90
C GLU A 5 19.31 -9.75 -4.45
N ASN A 6 19.86 -8.65 -3.96
CA ASN A 6 21.19 -8.58 -3.39
C ASN A 6 21.19 -7.71 -2.14
N GLU A 7 21.74 -8.19 -1.03
CA GLU A 7 21.93 -7.38 0.17
C GLU A 7 23.23 -6.57 0.03
N ILE A 8 23.12 -5.27 -0.24
CA ILE A 8 24.25 -4.35 -0.38
C ILE A 8 24.96 -4.16 0.96
N LYS A 9 24.19 -3.94 2.01
CA LYS A 9 24.59 -3.83 3.41
C LYS A 9 23.44 -4.37 4.25
N GLN A 10 23.71 -4.78 5.48
CA GLN A 10 22.67 -5.23 6.39
C GLN A 10 21.51 -4.23 6.45
N GLY A 11 20.30 -4.66 6.15
CA GLY A 11 19.09 -3.84 6.12
C GLY A 11 18.96 -2.91 4.90
N ILE A 12 19.82 -3.06 3.87
CA ILE A 12 19.76 -2.36 2.59
C ILE A 12 19.82 -3.38 1.48
N LYS A 13 18.75 -3.54 0.72
CA LYS A 13 18.66 -4.49 -0.39
C LYS A 13 18.46 -3.79 -1.74
N LEU A 14 19.05 -4.38 -2.76
CA LEU A 14 18.79 -4.07 -4.16
C LEU A 14 17.95 -5.20 -4.77
N HIS A 15 16.90 -4.84 -5.45
CA HIS A 15 16.02 -5.72 -6.20
C HIS A 15 16.05 -5.31 -7.67
N THR A 16 16.40 -6.23 -8.55
CA THR A 16 16.40 -5.99 -9.98
C THR A 16 15.37 -6.87 -10.66
N ILE A 17 14.52 -6.26 -11.50
CA ILE A 17 13.48 -6.93 -12.28
C ILE A 17 13.78 -6.70 -13.75
N ASN A 18 14.44 -7.65 -14.39
CA ASN A 18 14.76 -7.53 -15.81
C ASN A 18 13.56 -7.92 -16.66
N ASN A 19 12.99 -6.91 -17.34
CA ASN A 19 11.81 -7.08 -18.18
C ASN A 19 11.91 -6.16 -19.42
N ASN A 20 12.03 -6.77 -20.60
CA ASN A 20 12.21 -6.05 -21.86
C ASN A 20 10.89 -5.61 -22.53
N LYS A 21 9.74 -5.78 -21.88
CA LYS A 21 8.44 -5.33 -22.40
C LYS A 21 8.31 -3.80 -22.44
N PHE A 22 8.99 -3.12 -21.50
CA PHE A 22 8.81 -1.68 -21.28
C PHE A 22 9.78 -0.84 -22.11
N LYS A 23 9.31 0.34 -22.48
CA LYS A 23 10.14 1.38 -23.12
C LYS A 23 10.82 2.31 -22.12
N THR A 24 10.50 2.13 -20.84
CA THR A 24 11.01 2.90 -19.70
C THR A 24 11.73 1.98 -18.73
N ASN A 25 12.52 2.57 -17.84
CA ASN A 25 13.05 1.94 -16.66
C ASN A 25 12.46 2.67 -15.45
N LEU A 26 12.01 1.91 -14.45
CA LEU A 26 11.48 2.44 -13.20
C LEU A 26 12.45 2.12 -12.06
N ILE A 27 12.89 3.16 -11.35
CA ILE A 27 13.71 3.06 -10.15
C ILE A 27 12.85 3.47 -8.97
N ALA A 28 12.87 2.68 -7.89
CA ALA A 28 12.16 3.01 -6.67
C ALA A 28 13.04 2.84 -5.43
N VAL A 29 12.83 3.69 -4.44
CA VAL A 29 13.42 3.56 -3.10
C VAL A 29 12.30 3.53 -2.08
N PHE A 30 12.22 2.45 -1.31
CA PHE A 30 11.25 2.29 -0.24
C PHE A 30 11.95 2.32 1.11
N LEU A 31 11.50 3.22 1.99
CA LEU A 31 11.94 3.31 3.36
C LEU A 31 10.83 2.76 4.25
N THR A 32 11.04 1.56 4.80
CA THR A 32 10.04 0.88 5.63
C THR A 32 10.40 1.01 7.11
N THR A 33 9.47 1.51 7.91
CA THR A 33 9.62 1.65 9.36
C THR A 33 8.34 1.25 10.09
N GLU A 34 8.44 0.96 11.39
CA GLU A 34 7.26 0.68 12.21
C GLU A 34 6.31 1.88 12.20
N LEU A 35 5.02 1.59 12.03
CA LEU A 35 3.96 2.58 12.19
C LEU A 35 3.72 2.81 13.69
N ASN A 36 3.89 4.04 14.15
CA ASN A 36 3.59 4.41 15.54
C ASN A 36 3.08 5.85 15.63
N ARG A 37 2.40 6.18 16.73
CA ARG A 37 1.75 7.47 16.95
C ARG A 37 2.73 8.65 16.99
N GLU A 38 3.95 8.43 17.49
CA GLU A 38 4.96 9.48 17.65
C GLU A 38 5.57 9.93 16.33
N ASN A 39 5.68 9.02 15.35
CA ASN A 39 6.44 9.22 14.14
C ASN A 39 5.60 9.30 12.87
N VAL A 40 4.34 8.87 12.91
CA VAL A 40 3.47 8.79 11.72
C VAL A 40 3.39 10.12 10.96
N THR A 41 3.22 11.24 11.67
CA THR A 41 3.14 12.59 11.07
C THR A 41 4.51 13.09 10.57
N LYS A 42 5.59 12.80 11.31
CA LYS A 42 6.95 13.13 10.89
C LYS A 42 7.34 12.40 9.60
N ASN A 43 7.00 11.12 9.48
CA ASN A 43 7.25 10.33 8.27
C ASN A 43 6.49 10.90 7.06
N ALA A 44 5.24 11.33 7.26
CA ALA A 44 4.47 11.98 6.21
C ALA A 44 5.13 13.30 5.75
N LEU A 45 5.63 14.10 6.69
CA LEU A 45 6.37 15.33 6.39
C LEU A 45 7.70 15.04 5.66
N ILE A 46 8.49 14.05 6.11
CA ILE A 46 9.74 13.67 5.44
C ILE A 46 9.46 13.26 3.99
N SER A 47 8.48 12.39 3.74
CA SER A 47 8.11 11.98 2.38
C SER A 47 7.83 13.19 1.47
N SER A 48 7.20 14.23 2.01
CA SER A 48 6.87 15.45 1.25
C SER A 48 8.04 16.42 1.14
N VAL A 49 8.84 16.60 2.20
CA VAL A 49 9.94 17.56 2.24
C VAL A 49 11.12 17.12 1.35
N LEU A 50 11.42 15.83 1.25
CA LEU A 50 12.48 15.31 0.39
C LEU A 50 12.28 15.65 -1.09
N ARG A 51 11.04 15.78 -1.55
CA ARG A 51 10.75 16.21 -2.93
C ARG A 51 11.03 17.70 -3.21
N ARG A 52 11.30 18.50 -2.16
CA ARG A 52 11.52 19.94 -2.30
C ARG A 52 12.93 20.30 -2.76
N GLY A 53 13.89 19.39 -2.59
CA GLY A 53 15.24 19.63 -3.08
C GLY A 53 16.26 18.66 -2.50
N SER A 54 17.33 18.47 -3.25
CA SER A 54 18.54 17.77 -2.83
C SER A 54 19.73 18.75 -2.78
N LYS A 55 20.88 18.27 -2.33
CA LYS A 55 22.09 19.10 -2.24
C LYS A 55 22.45 19.78 -3.56
N ASN A 56 22.36 19.07 -4.69
CA ASN A 56 22.71 19.60 -6.01
C ASN A 56 21.50 20.10 -6.81
N MET A 57 20.30 19.86 -6.31
CA MET A 57 19.02 20.33 -6.87
C MET A 57 18.22 21.01 -5.74
N PRO A 58 18.58 22.24 -5.33
CA PRO A 58 18.13 22.83 -4.06
C PRO A 58 16.66 23.26 -4.02
N SER A 59 15.94 23.11 -5.12
CA SER A 59 14.52 23.44 -5.21
C SER A 59 13.75 22.43 -6.06
N GLN A 60 12.42 22.40 -5.93
CA GLN A 60 11.54 21.59 -6.76
C GLN A 60 11.66 21.98 -8.24
N GLU A 61 11.88 23.27 -8.53
CA GLU A 61 12.12 23.75 -9.90
C GLU A 61 13.38 23.10 -10.50
N GLU A 62 14.48 23.04 -9.73
CA GLU A 62 15.71 22.38 -10.19
C GLU A 62 15.54 20.88 -10.39
N ILE A 63 14.76 20.21 -9.53
CA ILE A 63 14.39 18.80 -9.75
C ILE A 63 13.61 18.67 -11.06
N SER A 64 12.58 19.51 -11.28
CA SER A 64 11.79 19.48 -12.52
C SER A 64 12.64 19.71 -13.75
N LYS A 65 13.55 20.68 -13.75
CA LYS A 65 14.50 20.92 -14.86
C LYS A 65 15.38 19.71 -15.15
N GLN A 66 15.84 19.02 -14.10
CA GLN A 66 16.60 17.79 -14.27
C GLN A 66 15.76 16.67 -14.89
N MET A 67 14.48 16.51 -14.47
CA MET A 67 13.58 15.53 -15.07
C MET A 67 13.30 15.86 -16.55
N GLU A 68 13.07 17.13 -16.87
CA GLU A 68 12.91 17.58 -18.26
C GLU A 68 14.16 17.28 -19.11
N SER A 69 15.36 17.54 -18.57
CA SER A 69 16.63 17.24 -19.26
C SER A 69 16.87 15.75 -19.49
N MET A 70 16.18 14.88 -18.75
CA MET A 70 16.18 13.44 -18.89
C MET A 70 15.03 12.94 -19.78
N TYR A 71 14.72 13.69 -20.86
CA TYR A 71 13.65 13.39 -21.81
C TYR A 71 12.25 13.32 -21.18
N GLY A 72 12.00 14.14 -20.19
CA GLY A 72 10.73 14.18 -19.48
C GLY A 72 10.55 13.00 -18.52
N ALA A 73 11.61 12.62 -17.80
CA ALA A 73 11.52 11.65 -16.71
C ALA A 73 10.47 12.08 -15.70
N ASP A 74 9.76 11.12 -15.11
CA ASP A 74 8.80 11.39 -14.04
C ASP A 74 9.41 11.09 -12.68
N PHE A 75 9.20 11.99 -11.71
CA PHE A 75 9.58 11.81 -10.32
C PHE A 75 8.36 11.94 -9.42
N ASP A 76 8.06 10.89 -8.68
CA ASP A 76 6.97 10.91 -7.71
C ASP A 76 7.41 10.38 -6.34
N CYS A 77 6.65 10.76 -5.32
CA CYS A 77 6.82 10.24 -3.96
C CYS A 77 5.46 9.96 -3.32
N GLY A 78 5.42 8.89 -2.57
CA GLY A 78 4.21 8.40 -1.90
C GLY A 78 4.45 7.97 -0.46
N LEU A 79 3.35 7.74 0.22
CA LEU A 79 3.34 7.21 1.57
C LEU A 79 2.24 6.14 1.68
N ASP A 80 2.63 4.95 2.10
CA ASP A 80 1.70 3.85 2.31
C ASP A 80 1.72 3.30 3.74
N LYS A 81 0.63 2.63 4.09
CA LYS A 81 0.49 1.82 5.30
C LYS A 81 0.39 0.36 4.89
N THR A 82 1.34 -0.47 5.33
CA THR A 82 1.40 -1.89 4.99
C THR A 82 1.50 -2.72 6.27
N GLY A 83 0.37 -3.29 6.71
CA GLY A 83 0.27 -3.85 8.05
C GLY A 83 0.58 -2.79 9.10
N ASP A 84 1.43 -3.12 10.08
CA ASP A 84 1.87 -2.20 11.11
C ASP A 84 3.15 -1.42 10.70
N ASN A 85 3.35 -1.22 9.40
CA ASN A 85 4.44 -0.43 8.87
C ASN A 85 3.94 0.79 8.10
N GLN A 86 4.77 1.83 8.12
CA GLN A 86 4.67 2.97 7.23
C GLN A 86 5.81 2.89 6.22
N VAL A 87 5.51 3.10 4.94
CA VAL A 87 6.46 2.98 3.83
C VAL A 87 6.49 4.29 3.07
N LEU A 88 7.66 4.95 3.11
CA LEU A 88 7.93 6.12 2.28
C LEU A 88 8.47 5.61 0.94
N LYS A 89 7.84 6.00 -0.15
CA LYS A 89 8.15 5.54 -1.50
C LYS A 89 8.59 6.69 -2.38
N PHE A 90 9.65 6.48 -3.14
CA PHE A 90 10.19 7.46 -4.08
C PHE A 90 10.48 6.76 -5.40
N TYR A 91 10.10 7.37 -6.51
CA TYR A 91 10.20 6.78 -7.84
C TYR A 91 10.81 7.75 -8.84
N ILE A 92 11.62 7.25 -9.76
CA ILE A 92 11.92 7.92 -11.03
C ILE A 92 11.64 6.93 -12.16
N GLU A 93 10.80 7.33 -13.10
CA GLU A 93 10.62 6.64 -14.36
C GLU A 93 11.35 7.40 -15.48
N VAL A 94 12.14 6.68 -16.25
CA VAL A 94 12.98 7.27 -17.30
C VAL A 94 12.93 6.42 -18.57
N ILE A 95 13.02 7.05 -19.72
CA ILE A 95 13.10 6.35 -21.01
C ILE A 95 14.32 5.41 -21.04
N ASN A 96 14.14 4.23 -21.59
CA ASN A 96 15.23 3.28 -21.77
C ASN A 96 16.21 3.77 -22.86
N ASP A 97 17.51 3.63 -22.61
CA ASP A 97 18.58 4.10 -23.48
C ASP A 97 18.47 3.63 -24.94
N ASN A 98 17.84 2.46 -25.17
CA ASN A 98 17.63 1.91 -26.51
C ASN A 98 16.68 2.75 -27.39
N PHE A 99 15.87 3.61 -26.79
CA PHE A 99 14.89 4.48 -27.46
C PHE A 99 15.36 5.94 -27.55
N LEU A 100 16.58 6.22 -27.09
CA LEU A 100 17.15 7.57 -27.16
C LEU A 100 17.59 7.92 -28.59
N PRO A 101 17.40 9.19 -29.01
CA PRO A 101 17.86 9.66 -30.31
C PRO A 101 19.39 9.75 -30.38
N GLN A 102 20.07 9.97 -29.25
CA GLN A 102 21.53 10.05 -29.15
C GLN A 102 22.07 8.79 -28.46
N LYS A 103 23.06 8.16 -29.06
CA LYS A 103 23.74 7.02 -28.48
C LYS A 103 24.83 7.48 -27.51
N GLY A 104 24.96 6.77 -26.38
CA GLY A 104 26.02 7.00 -25.39
C GLY A 104 25.57 7.73 -24.13
N GLU A 105 24.31 8.13 -24.03
CA GLU A 105 23.71 8.57 -22.78
C GLU A 105 23.33 7.34 -21.93
N ASP A 106 23.48 7.44 -20.61
CA ASP A 106 23.10 6.42 -19.65
C ASP A 106 22.03 6.98 -18.72
N MET A 107 20.78 6.97 -19.21
CA MET A 107 19.63 7.53 -18.48
C MET A 107 19.32 6.71 -17.25
N LEU A 108 19.47 5.39 -17.30
CA LEU A 108 19.27 4.53 -16.14
C LEU A 108 20.22 4.89 -15.00
N LYS A 109 21.52 5.01 -15.31
CA LYS A 109 22.54 5.45 -14.33
C LYS A 109 22.24 6.83 -13.76
N THR A 110 21.86 7.77 -14.63
CA THR A 110 21.52 9.15 -14.24
C THR A 110 20.31 9.16 -13.31
N ALA A 111 19.25 8.41 -13.64
CA ALA A 111 18.04 8.31 -12.82
C ALA A 111 18.33 7.69 -11.44
N ILE A 112 19.14 6.61 -11.38
CA ILE A 112 19.59 6.01 -10.12
C ILE A 112 20.31 7.06 -9.27
N GLN A 113 21.29 7.78 -9.85
CA GLN A 113 22.06 8.80 -9.12
C GLN A 113 21.16 9.91 -8.57
N LYS A 114 20.20 10.41 -9.38
CA LYS A 114 19.28 11.47 -8.99
C LYS A 114 18.32 11.03 -7.89
N LEU A 115 17.72 9.85 -8.01
CA LEU A 115 16.82 9.33 -6.97
C LEU A 115 17.53 9.12 -5.65
N LEU A 116 18.71 8.49 -5.67
CA LEU A 116 19.51 8.26 -4.46
C LEU A 116 19.99 9.58 -3.83
N GLU A 117 20.28 10.61 -4.64
CA GLU A 117 20.60 11.94 -4.15
C GLU A 117 19.39 12.58 -3.46
N ILE A 118 18.19 12.56 -4.08
CA ILE A 118 16.97 13.14 -3.51
C ILE A 118 16.67 12.51 -2.15
N VAL A 119 16.77 11.18 -2.05
CA VAL A 119 16.37 10.44 -0.84
C VAL A 119 17.43 10.55 0.26
N PHE A 120 18.73 10.46 -0.07
CA PHE A 120 19.81 10.33 0.92
C PHE A 120 20.71 11.54 1.08
N ASN A 121 20.54 12.56 0.27
CA ASN A 121 21.31 13.80 0.33
C ASN A 121 20.40 15.03 0.14
N PRO A 122 19.40 15.22 1.02
CA PRO A 122 18.42 16.30 0.90
C PRO A 122 19.07 17.69 1.03
N TYR A 123 18.37 18.72 0.56
CA TYR A 123 18.77 20.10 0.74
C TYR A 123 18.64 20.54 2.20
N ILE A 124 19.76 20.95 2.79
CA ILE A 124 19.88 21.31 4.20
C ILE A 124 20.55 22.69 4.34
N GLU A 125 19.99 23.53 5.20
CA GLU A 125 20.55 24.82 5.61
C GLU A 125 20.89 24.79 7.10
N LYS A 126 22.19 24.95 7.46
CA LYS A 126 22.67 25.03 8.86
C LYS A 126 22.12 23.90 9.75
N ASP A 127 22.29 22.64 9.33
CA ASP A 127 21.82 21.45 10.05
C ASP A 127 20.28 21.38 10.24
N SER A 128 19.52 21.95 9.31
CA SER A 128 18.07 22.00 9.34
C SER A 128 17.51 21.85 7.93
N PHE A 129 16.36 21.21 7.77
CA PHE A 129 15.56 21.43 6.59
C PHE A 129 15.16 22.91 6.49
N LYS A 130 15.05 23.42 5.26
CA LYS A 130 14.63 24.81 5.02
C LYS A 130 13.26 25.06 5.61
N GLN A 131 13.14 26.01 6.56
CA GLN A 131 11.90 26.25 7.31
C GLN A 131 10.72 26.57 6.39
N GLN A 132 10.96 27.31 5.31
CA GLN A 132 9.92 27.60 4.32
C GLN A 132 9.31 26.32 3.71
N TYR A 133 10.12 25.29 3.42
CA TYR A 133 9.65 24.02 2.89
C TYR A 133 8.82 23.25 3.93
N ILE A 134 9.25 23.30 5.20
CA ILE A 134 8.51 22.69 6.30
C ILE A 134 7.11 23.30 6.41
N GLU A 135 6.99 24.63 6.41
CA GLU A 135 5.69 25.30 6.54
C GLU A 135 4.77 25.01 5.33
N GLN A 136 5.34 24.96 4.13
CA GLN A 136 4.58 24.59 2.95
C GLN A 136 4.04 23.13 3.05
N GLU A 137 4.90 22.18 3.46
CA GLU A 137 4.49 20.78 3.55
C GLU A 137 3.56 20.51 4.73
N LYS A 138 3.70 21.23 5.85
CA LYS A 138 2.68 21.20 6.93
C LYS A 138 1.30 21.56 6.38
N ASN A 139 1.20 22.65 5.62
CA ASN A 139 -0.06 23.06 5.01
C ASN A 139 -0.61 22.01 4.04
N ASN A 140 0.26 21.41 3.23
CA ASN A 140 -0.13 20.36 2.28
C ASN A 140 -0.62 19.10 3.02
N ILE A 141 0.07 18.67 4.08
CA ILE A 141 -0.34 17.51 4.90
C ILE A 141 -1.65 17.83 5.62
N LYS A 142 -1.79 19.03 6.20
CA LYS A 142 -3.05 19.48 6.81
C LYS A 142 -4.21 19.37 5.83
N GLN A 143 -4.07 19.90 4.61
CA GLN A 143 -5.10 19.79 3.57
C GLN A 143 -5.41 18.33 3.21
N LYS A 144 -4.41 17.44 3.16
CA LYS A 144 -4.64 16.01 2.93
C LYS A 144 -5.41 15.35 4.06
N ILE A 145 -5.14 15.73 5.31
CA ILE A 145 -5.85 15.20 6.48
C ILE A 145 -7.28 15.74 6.51
N GLU A 146 -7.48 17.04 6.32
CA GLU A 146 -8.81 17.66 6.26
C GLU A 146 -9.64 17.14 5.08
N GLY A 147 -9.03 17.02 3.90
CA GLY A 147 -9.65 16.47 2.69
C GLY A 147 -9.98 14.98 2.75
N LYS A 148 -9.61 14.25 3.84
CA LYS A 148 -10.02 12.85 4.06
C LYS A 148 -11.54 12.69 3.96
N ILE A 149 -12.29 13.68 4.40
CA ILE A 149 -13.76 13.67 4.41
C ILE A 149 -14.38 13.84 3.02
N ASP A 150 -13.67 14.31 2.01
CA ASP A 150 -14.22 14.56 0.67
C ASP A 150 -14.61 13.25 -0.03
N ASN A 151 -13.85 12.18 0.20
CA ASN A 151 -14.21 10.85 -0.24
C ASN A 151 -14.93 10.09 0.88
N LYS A 152 -16.24 10.24 0.99
CA LYS A 152 -17.05 9.65 2.05
C LYS A 152 -16.94 8.12 2.16
N ALA A 153 -16.76 7.42 1.05
CA ALA A 153 -16.61 5.97 1.06
C ALA A 153 -15.27 5.54 1.67
N LYS A 154 -14.17 6.21 1.27
CA LYS A 154 -12.85 5.98 1.86
C LYS A 154 -12.78 6.43 3.31
N TYR A 155 -13.42 7.57 3.63
CA TYR A 155 -13.54 8.05 5.02
C TYR A 155 -14.20 7.00 5.91
N ALA A 156 -15.36 6.46 5.49
CA ALA A 156 -16.07 5.43 6.25
C ALA A 156 -15.25 4.15 6.45
N LEU A 157 -14.48 3.73 5.42
CA LEU A 157 -13.57 2.59 5.54
C LEU A 157 -12.43 2.89 6.54
N ASP A 158 -11.77 4.04 6.44
CA ASP A 158 -10.71 4.45 7.35
C ASP A 158 -11.20 4.55 8.80
N ARG A 159 -12.41 5.10 9.02
CA ARG A 159 -13.06 5.16 10.33
C ARG A 159 -13.40 3.77 10.87
N CYS A 160 -13.92 2.88 10.03
CA CYS A 160 -14.16 1.49 10.43
C CYS A 160 -12.86 0.79 10.87
N ILE A 161 -11.73 1.05 10.18
CA ILE A 161 -10.42 0.52 10.56
C ILE A 161 -9.96 1.11 11.90
N GLU A 162 -10.11 2.43 12.12
CA GLU A 162 -9.79 3.09 13.37
C GLU A 162 -10.58 2.49 14.54
N GLU A 163 -11.89 2.31 14.38
CA GLU A 163 -12.78 1.71 15.41
C GLU A 163 -12.49 0.21 15.65
N MET A 164 -12.01 -0.50 14.64
CA MET A 164 -11.63 -1.91 14.74
C MET A 164 -10.28 -2.09 15.44
N TYR A 165 -9.40 -1.09 15.34
CA TYR A 165 -8.02 -1.13 15.83
C TYR A 165 -7.63 0.08 16.69
N PRO A 166 -8.40 0.42 17.75
CA PRO A 166 -8.17 1.66 18.51
C PRO A 166 -6.81 1.70 19.22
N GLU A 167 -6.31 0.55 19.66
CA GLU A 167 -5.04 0.40 20.39
C GLU A 167 -3.88 -0.10 19.50
N SER A 168 -4.16 -0.42 18.24
CA SER A 168 -3.14 -0.96 17.32
C SER A 168 -2.58 0.14 16.41
N PRO A 169 -1.30 0.11 16.11
CA PRO A 169 -0.71 0.99 15.09
C PRO A 169 -1.47 0.97 13.76
N PHE A 170 -2.07 -0.16 13.40
CA PHE A 170 -2.85 -0.28 12.17
C PHE A 170 -4.06 0.65 12.12
N GLY A 171 -4.62 1.07 13.26
CA GLY A 171 -5.69 2.09 13.33
C GLY A 171 -5.23 3.50 12.97
N LEU A 172 -3.93 3.80 13.02
CA LEU A 172 -3.42 5.14 12.75
C LEU A 172 -3.63 5.55 11.28
N TYR A 173 -3.98 6.83 11.08
CA TYR A 173 -4.06 7.40 9.74
C TYR A 173 -2.66 7.63 9.15
N LYS A 174 -2.42 7.22 7.91
CA LYS A 174 -1.08 7.21 7.32
C LYS A 174 -0.40 8.57 7.18
N PHE A 175 -1.17 9.66 7.13
CA PHE A 175 -0.64 11.03 7.10
C PHE A 175 -0.49 11.65 8.48
N GLY A 176 -0.86 10.93 9.54
CA GLY A 176 -0.79 11.42 10.91
C GLY A 176 -1.92 12.37 11.28
N TYR A 177 -1.62 13.36 12.11
CA TYR A 177 -2.62 14.20 12.77
C TYR A 177 -2.21 15.67 12.74
N ILE A 178 -3.21 16.55 12.67
CA ILE A 178 -3.00 18.01 12.53
C ILE A 178 -2.29 18.57 13.75
N GLU A 179 -2.64 18.12 14.94
CA GLU A 179 -2.06 18.58 16.20
C GLU A 179 -0.54 18.34 16.29
N ASP A 180 -0.04 17.30 15.61
CA ASP A 180 1.40 17.00 15.59
C ASP A 180 2.19 17.98 14.72
N LEU A 181 1.54 18.61 13.73
CA LEU A 181 2.22 19.49 12.78
C LEU A 181 2.73 20.76 13.43
N GLU A 182 2.03 21.30 14.45
CA GLU A 182 2.37 22.59 15.06
C GLU A 182 3.76 22.60 15.68
N GLY A 183 4.15 21.53 16.37
CA GLY A 183 5.44 21.42 17.08
C GLY A 183 6.64 21.08 16.19
N VAL A 184 6.44 20.69 14.92
CA VAL A 184 7.56 20.28 14.05
C VAL A 184 8.28 21.48 13.46
N ASN A 185 9.60 21.54 13.62
CA ASN A 185 10.48 22.49 12.95
C ASN A 185 11.55 21.77 12.10
N GLY A 186 12.24 22.53 11.25
CA GLY A 186 13.18 21.97 10.29
C GLY A 186 14.37 21.25 10.94
N LYS A 187 14.85 21.71 12.10
CA LYS A 187 15.99 21.11 12.80
C LYS A 187 15.61 19.76 13.41
N ASP A 188 14.49 19.69 14.10
CA ASP A 188 14.02 18.46 14.74
C ASP A 188 13.62 17.41 13.69
N LEU A 189 12.98 17.85 12.58
CA LEU A 189 12.66 16.95 11.48
C LEU A 189 13.91 16.41 10.77
N TYR A 190 14.96 17.23 10.61
CA TYR A 190 16.23 16.77 10.06
C TYR A 190 16.95 15.79 10.99
N PHE A 191 16.92 16.04 12.30
CA PHE A 191 17.45 15.09 13.28
C PHE A 191 16.71 13.76 13.18
N TYR A 192 15.40 13.79 13.19
CA TYR A 192 14.57 12.59 13.03
C TYR A 192 14.81 11.89 11.67
N TYR A 193 14.98 12.63 10.57
CA TYR A 193 15.33 12.05 9.27
C TYR A 193 16.63 11.21 9.36
N LYS A 194 17.65 11.71 10.04
CA LYS A 194 18.90 10.96 10.23
C LYS A 194 18.66 9.66 11.03
N GLU A 195 17.84 9.71 12.05
CA GLU A 195 17.47 8.52 12.81
C GLU A 195 16.69 7.52 11.94
N LEU A 196 15.72 7.99 11.16
CA LEU A 196 14.94 7.17 10.23
C LEU A 196 15.86 6.47 9.22
N ILE A 197 16.73 7.21 8.53
CA ILE A 197 17.64 6.66 7.53
C ILE A 197 18.60 5.63 8.15
N ASN A 198 18.97 5.75 9.40
CA ASN A 198 19.85 4.81 10.10
C ASN A 198 19.11 3.60 10.71
N SER A 199 17.79 3.60 10.76
CA SER A 199 17.01 2.54 11.41
C SER A 199 15.97 1.87 10.53
N CYS A 200 15.53 2.49 9.43
CA CYS A 200 14.54 1.89 8.52
C CYS A 200 15.15 0.77 7.65
N LYS A 201 14.30 -0.13 7.18
CA LYS A 201 14.63 -1.03 6.07
C LYS A 201 14.65 -0.23 4.78
N ILE A 202 15.67 -0.43 3.96
CA ILE A 202 15.81 0.23 2.66
C ILE A 202 15.77 -0.83 1.57
N ASP A 203 14.77 -0.72 0.70
CA ASP A 203 14.66 -1.52 -0.51
C ASP A 203 14.78 -0.62 -1.73
N ILE A 204 15.75 -0.91 -2.59
CA ILE A 204 15.98 -0.20 -3.85
C ILE A 204 15.57 -1.14 -4.96
N PHE A 205 14.60 -0.73 -5.78
CA PHE A 205 14.11 -1.48 -6.92
C PHE A 205 14.57 -0.83 -8.22
N VAL A 206 14.96 -1.66 -9.18
CA VAL A 206 15.19 -1.25 -10.56
C VAL A 206 14.45 -2.23 -11.46
N SER A 207 13.44 -1.75 -12.19
CA SER A 207 12.67 -2.53 -13.15
C SER A 207 12.84 -1.99 -14.58
N GLY A 208 12.96 -2.89 -15.57
CA GLY A 208 13.06 -2.56 -16.98
C GLY A 208 14.15 -3.35 -17.69
N ASN A 209 14.71 -2.78 -18.74
CA ASN A 209 15.83 -3.39 -19.46
C ASN A 209 17.14 -3.10 -18.72
N ILE A 210 17.50 -3.99 -17.81
CA ILE A 210 18.57 -3.82 -16.83
C ILE A 210 19.88 -4.36 -17.40
N LYS A 211 20.93 -3.53 -17.34
CA LYS A 211 22.30 -3.93 -17.69
C LYS A 211 22.95 -4.68 -16.53
N GLU A 212 23.93 -5.53 -16.84
CA GLU A 212 24.66 -6.31 -15.82
C GLU A 212 25.37 -5.41 -14.79
N GLU A 213 25.85 -4.25 -15.22
CA GLU A 213 26.52 -3.27 -14.35
C GLU A 213 25.58 -2.49 -13.42
N THR A 214 24.26 -2.59 -13.56
CA THR A 214 23.27 -1.81 -12.75
C THR A 214 23.47 -2.02 -11.25
N GLY A 215 23.76 -3.24 -10.82
CA GLY A 215 24.08 -3.55 -9.43
C GLY A 215 25.24 -2.71 -8.91
N LYS A 216 26.34 -2.64 -9.67
CA LYS A 216 27.53 -1.84 -9.31
C LYS A 216 27.25 -0.35 -9.26
N ILE A 217 26.40 0.18 -10.18
CA ILE A 217 26.02 1.59 -10.18
C ILE A 217 25.34 1.97 -8.85
N VAL A 218 24.49 1.10 -8.32
CA VAL A 218 23.83 1.33 -7.02
C VAL A 218 24.82 1.15 -5.88
N GLU A 219 25.57 0.04 -5.85
CA GLU A 219 26.51 -0.30 -4.79
C GLU A 219 27.63 0.75 -4.63
N GLU A 220 28.20 1.24 -5.74
CA GLU A 220 29.28 2.21 -5.77
C GLU A 220 28.79 3.67 -5.63
N ASN A 221 27.48 3.90 -5.58
CA ASN A 221 26.92 5.26 -5.41
C ASN A 221 27.37 5.85 -4.06
N GLU A 222 27.91 7.08 -4.09
CA GLU A 222 28.46 7.75 -2.91
C GLU A 222 27.46 7.89 -1.76
N ASN A 223 26.17 8.07 -2.06
CA ASN A 223 25.14 8.19 -1.03
C ASN A 223 24.87 6.84 -0.36
N ILE A 224 24.89 5.73 -1.12
CA ILE A 224 24.77 4.37 -0.57
C ILE A 224 26.02 4.01 0.24
N GLN A 225 27.22 4.39 -0.23
CA GLN A 225 28.47 4.10 0.47
C GLN A 225 28.53 4.77 1.86
N LYS A 226 27.93 5.95 2.02
CA LYS A 226 27.85 6.67 3.32
C LYS A 226 26.88 6.02 4.32
N LEU A 227 25.94 5.20 3.86
CA LEU A 227 25.00 4.53 4.76
C LEU A 227 25.70 3.42 5.56
N GLN A 228 25.27 3.26 6.81
CA GLN A 228 25.73 2.16 7.68
C GLN A 228 24.78 0.97 7.57
N GLY A 229 25.31 -0.24 7.72
CA GLY A 229 24.50 -1.43 7.94
C GLY A 229 23.73 -1.30 9.25
N ARG A 230 22.49 -1.85 9.28
CA ARG A 230 21.58 -1.71 10.44
C ARG A 230 20.71 -2.94 10.63
N ASN A 231 20.22 -3.10 11.86
CA ASN A 231 19.06 -3.96 12.12
C ASN A 231 17.80 -3.11 11.94
N PRO A 232 17.04 -3.31 10.84
CA PRO A 232 15.95 -2.40 10.53
C PRO A 232 14.78 -2.57 11.49
N LYS A 233 14.22 -1.44 11.93
CA LYS A 233 13.01 -1.40 12.77
C LYS A 233 11.77 -1.40 11.88
N TYR A 234 11.23 -2.57 11.65
CA TYR A 234 9.95 -2.78 10.95
C TYR A 234 9.26 -4.03 11.46
N LYS A 235 7.97 -4.17 11.21
CA LYS A 235 7.19 -5.35 11.58
C LYS A 235 7.04 -6.28 10.38
N ILE A 236 7.46 -7.52 10.50
CA ILE A 236 7.11 -8.54 9.52
C ILE A 236 5.63 -8.86 9.73
N PRO A 237 4.78 -8.69 8.69
CA PRO A 237 3.38 -9.06 8.82
C PRO A 237 3.24 -10.57 9.08
N THR A 238 2.75 -10.91 10.25
CA THR A 238 2.51 -12.29 10.68
C THR A 238 1.01 -12.54 10.83
N ILE A 239 0.65 -13.82 10.92
CA ILE A 239 -0.70 -14.20 11.27
C ILE A 239 -0.94 -13.85 12.73
N GLU A 240 -1.88 -12.95 12.97
CA GLU A 240 -2.32 -12.59 14.30
C GLU A 240 -3.56 -13.40 14.67
N LYS A 241 -3.55 -14.03 15.83
CA LYS A 241 -4.74 -14.68 16.37
C LYS A 241 -5.78 -13.63 16.67
N LYS A 242 -6.97 -13.78 16.08
CA LYS A 242 -8.07 -12.86 16.32
C LYS A 242 -8.74 -13.15 17.64
N GLU A 243 -8.90 -12.12 18.48
CA GLU A 243 -9.63 -12.25 19.74
C GLU A 243 -11.10 -12.53 19.51
N ASN A 244 -11.67 -13.41 20.37
CA ASN A 244 -13.10 -13.67 20.36
C ASN A 244 -13.85 -12.51 21.00
N GLN A 245 -14.19 -11.50 20.23
CA GLN A 245 -15.11 -10.47 20.69
C GLN A 245 -16.49 -11.09 20.97
N LYS A 246 -17.04 -10.82 22.15
CA LYS A 246 -18.35 -11.32 22.55
C LYS A 246 -19.50 -10.60 21.87
N LYS A 247 -19.25 -9.39 21.32
CA LYS A 247 -20.28 -8.53 20.72
C LYS A 247 -19.64 -7.67 19.62
N GLU A 248 -20.40 -7.47 18.53
CA GLU A 248 -20.01 -6.56 17.45
C GLU A 248 -19.90 -5.13 17.97
N ASN A 249 -18.88 -4.40 17.51
CA ASN A 249 -18.78 -2.96 17.73
C ASN A 249 -19.64 -2.24 16.67
N VAL A 250 -20.68 -1.54 17.08
CA VAL A 250 -21.58 -0.79 16.16
C VAL A 250 -21.38 0.70 16.38
N VAL A 251 -20.87 1.37 15.36
CA VAL A 251 -20.57 2.81 15.39
C VAL A 251 -21.39 3.52 14.32
N THR A 252 -22.08 4.58 14.73
CA THR A 252 -22.79 5.48 13.81
C THR A 252 -22.21 6.88 13.96
N GLU A 253 -21.88 7.50 12.84
CA GLU A 253 -21.36 8.86 12.77
C GLU A 253 -22.27 9.70 11.87
N SER A 254 -22.61 10.92 12.30
CA SER A 254 -23.42 11.86 11.54
C SER A 254 -22.54 12.87 10.81
N MET A 255 -22.76 12.99 9.51
CA MET A 255 -22.07 13.93 8.63
C MET A 255 -22.98 14.19 7.42
N GLU A 256 -23.01 15.40 6.90
CA GLU A 256 -23.77 15.73 5.71
C GLU A 256 -23.42 14.80 4.54
N VAL A 257 -24.34 13.87 4.24
CA VAL A 257 -24.23 12.89 3.17
C VAL A 257 -25.60 12.64 2.53
N THR A 258 -25.64 12.61 1.21
CA THR A 258 -26.85 12.25 0.46
C THR A 258 -27.09 10.74 0.44
N GLN A 259 -26.08 9.94 0.76
CA GLN A 259 -26.10 8.49 0.73
C GLN A 259 -25.32 7.93 1.91
N GLY A 260 -25.95 7.07 2.70
CA GLY A 260 -25.29 6.38 3.81
C GLY A 260 -24.12 5.50 3.34
N LYS A 261 -23.04 5.47 4.11
CA LYS A 261 -21.89 4.58 3.87
C LYS A 261 -21.84 3.54 4.99
N LEU A 262 -22.19 2.33 4.66
CA LEU A 262 -22.17 1.18 5.56
C LEU A 262 -20.90 0.36 5.29
N VAL A 263 -20.08 0.19 6.33
CA VAL A 263 -18.86 -0.62 6.27
C VAL A 263 -18.90 -1.68 7.35
N LEU A 264 -18.70 -2.94 6.99
CA LEU A 264 -18.50 -4.03 7.93
C LEU A 264 -17.03 -4.48 7.89
N GLY A 265 -16.36 -4.37 9.02
CA GLY A 265 -15.03 -4.96 9.25
C GLY A 265 -15.17 -6.39 9.75
N LEU A 266 -14.63 -7.33 8.99
CA LEU A 266 -14.67 -8.75 9.31
C LEU A 266 -13.29 -9.24 9.72
N ASP A 267 -13.19 -9.97 10.80
CA ASP A 267 -12.01 -10.75 11.16
C ASP A 267 -12.01 -12.09 10.41
N VAL A 268 -10.83 -12.49 9.94
CA VAL A 268 -10.60 -13.84 9.39
C VAL A 268 -9.55 -14.52 10.25
N ASP A 269 -9.95 -15.50 11.05
CA ASP A 269 -9.08 -16.21 12.00
C ASP A 269 -8.38 -17.38 11.31
N ILE A 270 -7.33 -17.08 10.53
CA ILE A 270 -6.51 -18.10 9.86
C ILE A 270 -5.37 -18.55 10.77
N ASP A 271 -4.96 -19.79 10.62
CA ASP A 271 -3.90 -20.44 11.42
C ASP A 271 -2.61 -20.67 10.62
N LYS A 272 -2.65 -20.54 9.28
CA LYS A 272 -1.53 -20.77 8.36
C LYS A 272 -1.57 -19.79 7.19
N GLU A 273 -0.39 -19.42 6.69
CA GLU A 273 -0.22 -18.51 5.56
C GLU A 273 -0.93 -18.99 4.28
N GLU A 274 -0.96 -20.30 4.03
CA GLU A 274 -1.63 -20.89 2.88
C GLU A 274 -3.13 -20.57 2.85
N ARG A 275 -3.77 -20.41 4.01
CA ARG A 275 -5.19 -20.05 4.09
C ARG A 275 -5.53 -18.66 3.53
N ARG A 276 -4.53 -17.84 3.25
CA ARG A 276 -4.72 -16.55 2.56
C ARG A 276 -5.24 -16.71 1.13
N TYR A 277 -4.87 -17.82 0.45
CA TYR A 277 -5.38 -18.11 -0.89
C TYR A 277 -6.86 -18.50 -0.86
N ASP A 278 -7.26 -19.30 0.13
CA ASP A 278 -8.65 -19.65 0.38
C ASP A 278 -9.46 -18.38 0.69
N THR A 279 -8.90 -17.47 1.50
CA THR A 279 -9.52 -16.19 1.86
C THR A 279 -9.68 -15.27 0.65
N LEU A 280 -8.73 -15.27 -0.29
CA LEU A 280 -8.85 -14.52 -1.55
C LEU A 280 -10.02 -15.00 -2.38
N ILE A 281 -10.17 -16.32 -2.54
CA ILE A 281 -11.32 -16.91 -3.28
C ILE A 281 -12.62 -16.62 -2.54
N TYR A 282 -12.67 -16.82 -1.22
CA TYR A 282 -13.82 -16.45 -0.37
C TYR A 282 -14.24 -15.00 -0.61
N ASN A 283 -13.30 -14.05 -0.50
CA ASN A 283 -13.58 -12.62 -0.70
C ASN A 283 -14.07 -12.33 -2.13
N SER A 284 -13.49 -12.99 -3.14
CA SER A 284 -13.91 -12.84 -4.54
C SER A 284 -15.36 -13.24 -4.76
N ILE A 285 -15.79 -14.35 -4.16
CA ILE A 285 -17.19 -14.83 -4.22
C ILE A 285 -18.10 -13.94 -3.38
N LEU A 286 -17.65 -13.48 -2.20
CA LEU A 286 -18.48 -12.65 -1.32
C LEU A 286 -18.78 -11.29 -1.94
N GLY A 287 -17.75 -10.53 -2.36
CA GLY A 287 -17.94 -9.15 -2.82
C GLY A 287 -16.84 -8.60 -3.73
N GLY A 288 -15.87 -9.42 -4.16
CA GLY A 288 -14.72 -8.96 -4.93
C GLY A 288 -14.95 -8.76 -6.44
N THR A 289 -16.09 -9.17 -6.98
CA THR A 289 -16.39 -9.14 -8.42
C THR A 289 -17.81 -8.69 -8.70
N ALA A 290 -18.10 -8.37 -9.97
CA ALA A 290 -19.47 -8.06 -10.43
C ALA A 290 -20.41 -9.30 -10.44
N THR A 291 -19.89 -10.51 -10.30
CA THR A 291 -20.65 -11.74 -10.15
C THR A 291 -20.79 -12.20 -8.69
N SER A 292 -20.22 -11.44 -7.75
CA SER A 292 -20.21 -11.77 -6.33
C SER A 292 -21.58 -11.69 -5.68
N LYS A 293 -21.74 -12.37 -4.53
CA LYS A 293 -23.00 -12.40 -3.76
C LYS A 293 -23.45 -11.00 -3.34
N MET A 294 -22.54 -10.13 -2.88
CA MET A 294 -22.86 -8.74 -2.51
C MET A 294 -23.39 -7.96 -3.73
N PHE A 295 -22.71 -8.06 -4.86
CA PHE A 295 -23.16 -7.37 -6.06
C PHE A 295 -24.52 -7.90 -6.56
N GLN A 296 -24.65 -9.21 -6.69
CA GLN A 296 -25.86 -9.83 -7.25
C GLN A 296 -27.08 -9.73 -6.31
N ASN A 297 -26.90 -9.96 -5.01
CA ASN A 297 -28.06 -10.07 -4.09
C ASN A 297 -28.39 -8.73 -3.42
N VAL A 298 -27.38 -7.93 -3.02
CA VAL A 298 -27.63 -6.65 -2.31
C VAL A 298 -27.87 -5.50 -3.29
N ARG A 299 -27.08 -5.43 -4.39
CA ARG A 299 -27.21 -4.36 -5.39
C ARG A 299 -28.27 -4.69 -6.44
N GLU A 300 -28.11 -5.80 -7.20
CA GLU A 300 -28.92 -6.04 -8.39
C GLU A 300 -30.31 -6.57 -8.07
N LYS A 301 -30.46 -7.54 -7.17
CA LYS A 301 -31.78 -8.14 -6.86
C LYS A 301 -32.58 -7.35 -5.84
N ALA A 302 -31.93 -6.95 -4.72
CA ALA A 302 -32.64 -6.25 -3.65
C ALA A 302 -32.73 -4.74 -3.87
N HIS A 303 -31.90 -4.16 -4.75
CA HIS A 303 -31.80 -2.71 -5.02
C HIS A 303 -31.55 -1.86 -3.76
N LEU A 304 -30.85 -2.44 -2.75
CA LEU A 304 -30.59 -1.76 -1.48
C LEU A 304 -29.31 -0.91 -1.51
N ALA A 305 -28.43 -1.14 -2.46
CA ALA A 305 -27.15 -0.45 -2.56
C ALA A 305 -26.80 -0.05 -3.99
N TYR A 306 -26.15 1.11 -4.17
CA TYR A 306 -25.54 1.52 -5.43
C TYR A 306 -24.15 0.90 -5.61
N VAL A 307 -23.46 0.70 -4.51
CA VAL A 307 -22.18 -0.02 -4.44
C VAL A 307 -22.31 -1.08 -3.36
N ALA A 308 -21.93 -2.32 -3.68
CA ALA A 308 -21.84 -3.42 -2.73
C ALA A 308 -20.61 -4.26 -3.13
N SER A 309 -19.55 -4.19 -2.36
CA SER A 309 -18.28 -4.84 -2.63
C SER A 309 -17.57 -5.27 -1.36
N SER A 310 -16.59 -6.16 -1.47
CA SER A 310 -15.69 -6.48 -0.37
C SER A 310 -14.23 -6.47 -0.83
N SER A 311 -13.33 -6.18 0.11
CA SER A 311 -11.89 -6.17 -0.10
C SER A 311 -11.17 -6.89 1.03
N TYR A 312 -10.15 -7.68 0.69
CA TYR A 312 -9.34 -8.43 1.64
C TYR A 312 -8.02 -7.71 1.92
N LEU A 313 -7.80 -7.31 3.16
CA LEU A 313 -6.54 -6.75 3.64
C LEU A 313 -5.65 -7.87 4.20
N ARG A 314 -4.81 -8.44 3.31
CA ARG A 314 -4.02 -9.64 3.59
C ARG A 314 -3.05 -9.52 4.77
N TYR A 315 -2.50 -8.32 5.04
CA TYR A 315 -1.51 -8.13 6.10
C TYR A 315 -2.10 -8.13 7.51
N LYS A 316 -3.42 -7.97 7.63
CA LYS A 316 -4.17 -8.02 8.88
C LYS A 316 -5.24 -9.12 8.89
N ASN A 317 -5.37 -9.87 7.82
CA ASN A 317 -6.40 -10.89 7.64
C ASN A 317 -7.81 -10.37 7.98
N ASN A 318 -8.17 -9.23 7.35
CA ASN A 318 -9.50 -8.63 7.46
C ASN A 318 -10.16 -8.52 6.10
N ILE A 319 -11.47 -8.66 6.12
CA ILE A 319 -12.31 -8.34 4.96
C ILE A 319 -13.18 -7.13 5.32
N PHE A 320 -13.25 -6.14 4.45
CA PHE A 320 -14.13 -5.00 4.60
C PHE A 320 -15.20 -5.05 3.52
N VAL A 321 -16.47 -5.14 3.95
CA VAL A 321 -17.64 -5.00 3.08
C VAL A 321 -18.03 -3.54 3.04
N ASN A 322 -18.12 -2.94 1.85
CA ASN A 322 -18.43 -1.54 1.64
C ASN A 322 -19.72 -1.42 0.85
N CYS A 323 -20.70 -0.72 1.39
CA CYS A 323 -21.99 -0.46 0.74
C CYS A 323 -22.38 1.02 0.80
N GLY A 324 -22.78 1.55 -0.36
CA GLY A 324 -23.43 2.85 -0.46
C GLY A 324 -24.95 2.63 -0.52
N ILE A 325 -25.69 3.03 0.49
CA ILE A 325 -27.11 2.72 0.66
C ILE A 325 -27.97 3.98 0.87
N GLU A 326 -29.25 3.90 0.63
CA GLU A 326 -30.19 4.87 1.18
C GLU A 326 -30.23 4.71 2.70
N ILE A 327 -30.21 5.84 3.45
CA ILE A 327 -30.14 5.84 4.92
C ILE A 327 -31.28 5.05 5.54
N ALA A 328 -32.50 5.18 4.98
CA ALA A 328 -33.70 4.46 5.44
C ALA A 328 -33.61 2.94 5.28
N ASN A 329 -32.71 2.44 4.42
CA ASN A 329 -32.54 1.01 4.13
C ASN A 329 -31.48 0.34 5.01
N TYR A 330 -30.93 1.04 6.02
CA TYR A 330 -29.82 0.54 6.86
C TYR A 330 -30.07 -0.88 7.42
N GLU A 331 -31.17 -1.08 8.14
CA GLU A 331 -31.47 -2.37 8.79
C GLU A 331 -31.60 -3.51 7.78
N LYS A 332 -32.32 -3.28 6.68
CA LYS A 332 -32.49 -4.28 5.63
C LYS A 332 -31.17 -4.62 4.92
N ALA A 333 -30.35 -3.60 4.63
CA ALA A 333 -29.06 -3.81 4.00
C ALA A 333 -28.10 -4.58 4.92
N LEU A 334 -28.05 -4.22 6.20
CA LEU A 334 -27.22 -4.90 7.20
C LEU A 334 -27.62 -6.37 7.35
N GLU A 335 -28.93 -6.65 7.45
CA GLU A 335 -29.46 -8.00 7.55
C GLU A 335 -29.10 -8.84 6.33
N LEU A 336 -29.36 -8.31 5.13
CA LEU A 336 -29.05 -9.01 3.87
C LEU A 336 -27.53 -9.26 3.69
N ILE A 337 -26.68 -8.30 4.08
CA ILE A 337 -25.22 -8.48 4.04
C ILE A 337 -24.79 -9.62 4.98
N LYS A 338 -25.32 -9.66 6.21
CA LYS A 338 -25.05 -10.74 7.17
C LYS A 338 -25.56 -12.09 6.66
N GLU A 339 -26.71 -12.13 6.00
CA GLU A 339 -27.24 -13.33 5.37
C GLU A 339 -26.26 -13.86 4.30
N GLN A 340 -25.67 -12.99 3.45
CA GLN A 340 -24.67 -13.44 2.47
C GLN A 340 -23.42 -14.04 3.12
N ILE A 341 -23.01 -13.53 4.29
CA ILE A 341 -21.88 -14.10 5.05
C ILE A 341 -22.26 -15.47 5.61
N GLU A 342 -23.46 -15.65 6.13
CA GLU A 342 -23.95 -16.95 6.62
C GLU A 342 -24.16 -17.96 5.49
N ASP A 343 -24.62 -17.54 4.33
CA ASP A 343 -24.74 -18.39 3.13
C ASP A 343 -23.38 -18.94 2.71
N MET A 344 -22.30 -18.14 2.81
CA MET A 344 -20.95 -18.62 2.53
C MET A 344 -20.56 -19.75 3.50
N LYS A 345 -20.93 -19.68 4.79
CA LYS A 345 -20.68 -20.72 5.78
C LYS A 345 -21.43 -22.02 5.47
N LYS A 346 -22.64 -21.92 4.95
CA LYS A 346 -23.47 -23.08 4.53
C LYS A 346 -23.00 -23.68 3.21
N GLY A 347 -22.06 -23.03 2.49
CA GLY A 347 -21.62 -23.46 1.16
C GLY A 347 -22.64 -23.15 0.05
N GLU A 348 -23.50 -22.16 0.26
CA GLU A 348 -24.52 -21.71 -0.71
C GLU A 348 -23.89 -20.84 -1.80
N PHE A 349 -22.95 -21.42 -2.53
CA PHE A 349 -22.31 -20.91 -3.73
C PHE A 349 -22.02 -22.08 -4.68
N THR A 350 -21.99 -21.79 -5.96
CA THR A 350 -21.89 -22.80 -7.02
C THR A 350 -20.42 -23.09 -7.39
N GLN A 351 -20.19 -24.16 -8.13
CA GLN A 351 -18.88 -24.42 -8.72
C GLN A 351 -18.51 -23.33 -9.75
N GLU A 352 -19.48 -22.77 -10.43
CA GLU A 352 -19.29 -21.65 -11.36
C GLU A 352 -18.78 -20.40 -10.65
N ASP A 353 -19.29 -20.09 -9.45
CA ASP A 353 -18.79 -18.96 -8.64
C ASP A 353 -17.31 -19.14 -8.27
N ILE A 354 -16.91 -20.37 -7.92
CA ILE A 354 -15.50 -20.70 -7.62
C ILE A 354 -14.64 -20.50 -8.87
N GLU A 355 -15.05 -21.03 -10.01
CA GLU A 355 -14.28 -20.92 -11.26
C GLU A 355 -14.17 -19.45 -11.73
N ASN A 356 -15.24 -18.69 -11.60
CA ASN A 356 -15.23 -17.25 -11.92
C ASN A 356 -14.30 -16.47 -10.99
N ALA A 357 -14.31 -16.77 -9.69
CA ALA A 357 -13.41 -16.17 -8.72
C ALA A 357 -11.93 -16.47 -9.04
N LYS A 358 -11.60 -17.76 -9.33
CA LYS A 358 -10.27 -18.17 -9.74
C LYS A 358 -9.81 -17.46 -11.01
N LYS A 359 -10.65 -17.47 -12.06
CA LYS A 359 -10.35 -16.79 -13.33
C LYS A 359 -10.07 -15.29 -13.13
N GLY A 360 -10.89 -14.62 -12.32
CA GLY A 360 -10.70 -13.20 -12.01
C GLY A 360 -9.36 -12.93 -11.32
N ILE A 361 -9.01 -13.70 -10.29
CA ILE A 361 -7.74 -13.55 -9.57
C ILE A 361 -6.55 -13.89 -10.49
N ILE A 362 -6.63 -14.97 -11.27
CA ILE A 362 -5.56 -15.37 -12.21
C ILE A 362 -5.37 -14.31 -13.30
N ALA A 363 -6.46 -13.70 -13.78
CA ALA A 363 -6.36 -12.58 -14.72
C ALA A 363 -5.58 -11.42 -14.11
N THR A 364 -5.86 -11.04 -12.86
CA THR A 364 -5.12 -10.00 -12.14
C THR A 364 -3.65 -10.39 -11.92
N ILE A 365 -3.35 -11.67 -11.60
CA ILE A 365 -1.96 -12.13 -11.46
C ILE A 365 -1.20 -11.98 -12.78
N LYS A 366 -1.84 -12.24 -13.93
CA LYS A 366 -1.22 -12.12 -15.24
C LYS A 366 -0.90 -10.67 -15.64
N THR A 367 -1.59 -9.68 -15.05
CA THR A 367 -1.30 -8.26 -15.32
C THR A 367 -0.21 -7.68 -14.42
N ILE A 368 0.29 -8.45 -13.44
CA ILE A 368 1.36 -7.97 -12.54
C ILE A 368 2.61 -7.57 -13.34
N ASP A 369 2.97 -8.33 -14.37
CA ASP A 369 4.14 -8.07 -15.20
C ASP A 369 3.86 -7.17 -16.42
N ASP A 370 2.69 -6.50 -16.46
CA ASP A 370 2.32 -5.53 -17.49
C ASP A 370 2.56 -4.07 -17.05
N GLU A 371 2.83 -3.85 -15.76
CA GLU A 371 3.11 -2.54 -15.17
C GLU A 371 4.29 -2.64 -14.18
N GLN A 372 5.30 -1.78 -14.35
CA GLN A 372 6.54 -1.86 -13.54
C GLN A 372 6.32 -1.57 -12.06
N ASP A 373 5.44 -0.64 -11.70
CA ASP A 373 5.11 -0.35 -10.31
C ASP A 373 4.36 -1.52 -9.64
N THR A 374 3.51 -2.22 -10.39
CA THR A 374 2.80 -3.43 -9.93
C THR A 374 3.79 -4.58 -9.70
N GLU A 375 4.77 -4.77 -10.61
CA GLU A 375 5.87 -5.72 -10.40
C GLU A 375 6.66 -5.41 -9.12
N ILE A 376 7.08 -4.15 -8.95
CA ILE A 376 7.82 -3.70 -7.77
C ILE A 376 7.02 -3.94 -6.49
N ASN A 377 5.74 -3.57 -6.47
CA ASN A 377 4.88 -3.76 -5.30
C ASN A 377 4.64 -5.25 -4.98
N TYR A 378 4.59 -6.12 -5.99
CA TYR A 378 4.50 -7.56 -5.80
C TYR A 378 5.74 -8.11 -5.07
N TYR A 379 6.95 -7.81 -5.57
CA TYR A 379 8.19 -8.27 -4.94
C TYR A 379 8.46 -7.60 -3.60
N PHE A 380 8.11 -6.33 -3.44
CA PHE A 380 8.15 -5.65 -2.13
C PHE A 380 7.24 -6.34 -1.10
N GLY A 381 6.03 -6.73 -1.50
CA GLY A 381 5.12 -7.46 -0.63
C GLY A 381 5.68 -8.82 -0.19
N GLN A 382 6.41 -9.52 -1.07
CA GLN A 382 7.09 -10.76 -0.72
C GLN A 382 8.29 -10.52 0.21
N GLU A 383 9.09 -9.50 -0.09
CA GLU A 383 10.22 -9.12 0.76
C GLU A 383 9.75 -8.76 2.18
N LEU A 384 8.67 -7.99 2.31
CA LEU A 384 8.12 -7.59 3.59
C LEU A 384 7.59 -8.78 4.42
N THR A 385 6.98 -9.77 3.74
CA THR A 385 6.46 -11.00 4.38
C THR A 385 7.48 -12.13 4.44
N GLN A 386 8.70 -11.91 3.95
CA GLN A 386 9.75 -12.93 3.82
C GLN A 386 9.28 -14.17 3.05
N SER A 387 8.35 -14.00 2.13
CA SER A 387 7.87 -15.06 1.25
C SER A 387 8.61 -15.00 -0.10
N LYS A 388 8.78 -16.16 -0.74
CA LYS A 388 9.44 -16.26 -2.04
C LYS A 388 8.65 -17.23 -2.91
N ILE A 389 7.59 -16.75 -3.52
CA ILE A 389 6.79 -17.55 -4.44
C ILE A 389 6.78 -16.90 -5.83
N SER A 390 6.90 -17.71 -6.86
CA SER A 390 6.73 -17.27 -8.24
C SER A 390 5.26 -16.99 -8.56
N LEU A 391 5.00 -16.22 -9.63
CA LEU A 391 3.63 -15.99 -10.12
C LEU A 391 2.95 -17.31 -10.52
N GLU A 392 3.72 -18.30 -11.01
CA GLU A 392 3.21 -19.62 -11.36
C GLU A 392 2.82 -20.41 -10.11
N GLU A 393 3.63 -20.40 -9.06
CA GLU A 393 3.29 -21.03 -7.77
C GLU A 393 2.07 -20.36 -7.14
N TYR A 394 1.99 -19.01 -7.24
CA TYR A 394 0.81 -18.29 -6.76
C TYR A 394 -0.45 -18.76 -7.49
N LYS A 395 -0.40 -18.82 -8.82
CA LYS A 395 -1.50 -19.35 -9.64
C LYS A 395 -1.88 -20.76 -9.23
N ASN A 396 -0.90 -21.67 -9.06
CA ASN A 396 -1.17 -23.05 -8.67
C ASN A 396 -1.84 -23.15 -7.28
N LYS A 397 -1.47 -22.26 -6.33
CA LYS A 397 -2.14 -22.17 -5.03
C LYS A 397 -3.59 -21.71 -5.17
N ILE A 398 -3.89 -20.74 -6.04
CA ILE A 398 -5.26 -20.32 -6.35
C ILE A 398 -6.06 -21.46 -7.00
N ASP A 399 -5.48 -22.14 -7.98
CA ASP A 399 -6.14 -23.25 -8.69
C ASP A 399 -6.45 -24.44 -7.77
N SER A 400 -5.65 -24.67 -6.74
CA SER A 400 -5.80 -25.79 -5.78
C SER A 400 -6.95 -25.59 -4.78
N VAL A 401 -7.46 -24.38 -4.59
CA VAL A 401 -8.53 -24.09 -3.60
C VAL A 401 -9.82 -24.79 -4.00
N GLY A 402 -10.38 -25.59 -3.11
CA GLY A 402 -11.64 -26.31 -3.28
C GLY A 402 -12.81 -25.69 -2.52
N LYS A 403 -14.00 -26.22 -2.73
CA LYS A 403 -15.23 -25.77 -2.03
C LYS A 403 -15.11 -25.90 -0.53
N GLU A 404 -14.55 -27.01 -0.05
CA GLU A 404 -14.38 -27.28 1.38
C GLU A 404 -13.41 -26.29 2.06
N ASP A 405 -12.37 -25.86 1.35
CA ASP A 405 -11.42 -24.85 1.86
C ASP A 405 -12.12 -23.50 2.04
N ILE A 406 -12.97 -23.12 1.10
CA ILE A 406 -13.75 -21.88 1.15
C ILE A 406 -14.75 -21.92 2.32
N ILE A 407 -15.45 -23.04 2.53
CA ILE A 407 -16.37 -23.24 3.67
C ILE A 407 -15.58 -23.19 4.99
N ALA A 408 -14.40 -23.81 5.04
CA ALA A 408 -13.56 -23.79 6.22
C ALA A 408 -13.14 -22.37 6.60
N ILE A 409 -12.79 -21.52 5.60
CA ILE A 409 -12.54 -20.09 5.81
C ILE A 409 -13.81 -19.35 6.22
N ALA A 410 -14.93 -19.58 5.56
CA ALA A 410 -16.20 -18.93 5.89
C ALA A 410 -16.55 -19.09 7.38
N ASN A 411 -16.31 -20.25 7.95
CA ASN A 411 -16.52 -20.53 9.39
C ASN A 411 -15.51 -19.83 10.31
N LYS A 412 -14.43 -19.26 9.76
CA LYS A 412 -13.44 -18.45 10.46
C LYS A 412 -13.69 -16.94 10.31
N VAL A 413 -14.67 -16.55 9.50
CA VAL A 413 -15.06 -15.16 9.29
C VAL A 413 -16.08 -14.73 10.32
N ARG A 414 -15.85 -13.58 10.96
CA ARG A 414 -16.74 -12.98 11.97
C ARG A 414 -16.85 -11.49 11.75
N VAL A 415 -18.05 -10.93 11.94
CA VAL A 415 -18.25 -9.49 12.00
C VAL A 415 -17.62 -8.96 13.28
N ASN A 416 -16.68 -8.03 13.17
CA ASN A 416 -16.02 -7.35 14.27
C ASN A 416 -16.67 -5.98 14.50
N THR A 417 -16.70 -5.15 13.46
CA THR A 417 -17.16 -3.77 13.55
C THR A 417 -18.16 -3.47 12.43
N VAL A 418 -19.24 -2.82 12.78
CA VAL A 418 -20.22 -2.24 11.84
C VAL A 418 -20.14 -0.73 11.98
N TYR A 419 -19.72 -0.04 10.92
CA TYR A 419 -19.63 1.42 10.88
C TYR A 419 -20.64 1.99 9.89
N PHE A 420 -21.42 2.96 10.32
CA PHE A 420 -22.42 3.60 9.48
C PHE A 420 -22.30 5.12 9.52
N LEU A 421 -21.91 5.70 8.39
CA LEU A 421 -21.91 7.13 8.15
C LEU A 421 -23.26 7.54 7.55
N LYS A 422 -23.95 8.42 8.20
CA LYS A 422 -25.26 8.93 7.78
C LYS A 422 -25.40 10.42 8.03
N ASP A 423 -26.42 11.02 7.46
CA ASP A 423 -26.86 12.37 7.81
C ASP A 423 -27.62 12.39 9.14
#